data_786ffc50de7c9a4afa6b724ac668e9ed
#
_entry.id   786ffc50de7c9a4afa6b724ac668e9ed
#
_cell.length_a   1.000
_cell.length_b   1.000
_cell.length_c   1.000
_cell.angle_alpha   90.00
_cell.angle_beta   90.00
_cell.angle_gamma   90.00
#
_symmetry.space_group_name_H-M   'P 1'
#
loop_
_entity.id
_entity.type
_entity.pdbx_description
1 polymer ?
#
loop_
_entity_poly.entity_id
_entity_poly.type
_entity_poly.pdbx_seq_one_letter_code
_entity_poly.pdbx_strand_id
1 'polypeptide(L)'
;SSILAAGAPIAQTGGHVYTMAREADGPEEVRKAVREQIKAGAMLIKLMCSGGAYSEGETIYATQMSAEEIRSAVEEAAAAERRVAVHALPPKAIQTCLEAGVHTVEHAALLNEENIATFKQTGAFMVPTLSPYYVMATWGAETGVPDYAIAKSKQVMDNYFSTLKKAIASGVNVAVGTDSGSPQLPHPTLPYEVWLWNKKVGIEPLEVLRAATIGSARALGREDDMGLLKPGYRADFVLYKTNPLDDVLALHYPEAVYKAGEKVAGASAIWSSSLTKKGGRS
;
A
#
# COMPACT_ATOMS: atom_id res chain seq x y z
N SER A 1 -3.75 -16.16 -7.62
CA SER A 1 -3.86 -14.70 -7.79
C SER A 1 -3.21 -14.25 -9.07
N SER A 2 -3.68 -13.14 -9.65
CA SER A 2 -2.96 -12.43 -10.71
C SER A 2 -2.08 -11.38 -10.05
N ILE A 3 -0.83 -11.24 -10.50
CA ILE A 3 0.15 -10.33 -9.92
C ILE A 3 0.55 -9.30 -10.98
N LEU A 4 0.48 -8.02 -10.64
CA LEU A 4 1.06 -6.93 -11.41
C LEU A 4 2.38 -6.56 -10.72
N ALA A 5 3.49 -7.05 -11.23
CA ALA A 5 4.81 -6.87 -10.61
C ALA A 5 5.47 -5.56 -11.04
N ALA A 6 6.13 -4.88 -10.11
CA ALA A 6 6.93 -3.68 -10.40
C ALA A 6 8.38 -3.99 -10.78
N GLY A 7 8.84 -5.23 -10.56
CA GLY A 7 10.27 -5.54 -10.62
C GLY A 7 11.01 -4.94 -9.41
N ALA A 8 12.26 -4.52 -9.61
CA ALA A 8 13.01 -3.82 -8.59
C ALA A 8 12.47 -2.39 -8.42
N PRO A 9 12.27 -1.90 -7.19
CA PRO A 9 11.98 -0.50 -6.98
C PRO A 9 13.17 0.38 -7.43
N ILE A 10 12.90 1.63 -7.77
CA ILE A 10 13.93 2.61 -8.11
C ILE A 10 14.12 3.55 -6.93
N ALA A 11 15.35 3.73 -6.48
CA ALA A 11 15.73 4.60 -5.37
C ALA A 11 16.95 5.45 -5.75
N GLN A 12 17.16 6.56 -5.06
CA GLN A 12 18.46 7.26 -5.13
C GLN A 12 19.57 6.37 -4.56
N THR A 13 20.84 6.66 -4.87
CA THR A 13 21.98 5.95 -4.28
C THR A 13 21.93 6.02 -2.76
N GLY A 14 21.96 4.85 -2.08
CA GLY A 14 21.84 4.71 -0.63
C GLY A 14 20.47 5.09 -0.07
N GLY A 15 19.44 5.21 -0.90
CA GLY A 15 18.08 5.53 -0.48
C GLY A 15 17.33 4.36 0.16
N HIS A 16 16.04 4.56 0.41
CA HIS A 16 15.22 3.56 1.08
C HIS A 16 15.24 2.22 0.34
N VAL A 17 15.50 1.14 1.08
CA VAL A 17 15.63 -0.26 0.59
C VAL A 17 16.64 -0.43 -0.55
N TYR A 18 17.70 0.37 -0.61
CA TYR A 18 18.71 0.36 -1.66
C TYR A 18 19.28 -1.04 -1.96
N THR A 19 19.32 -1.94 -0.98
CA THR A 19 19.84 -3.31 -1.14
C THR A 19 19.02 -4.17 -2.10
N MET A 20 17.77 -3.81 -2.37
CA MET A 20 16.89 -4.49 -3.33
C MET A 20 16.40 -3.55 -4.44
N ALA A 21 16.84 -2.30 -4.45
CA ALA A 21 16.47 -1.30 -5.43
C ALA A 21 17.44 -1.26 -6.61
N ARG A 22 16.95 -0.76 -7.76
CA ARG A 22 17.80 -0.21 -8.82
C ARG A 22 18.11 1.24 -8.43
N GLU A 23 19.33 1.49 -7.97
CA GLU A 23 19.78 2.84 -7.62
C GLU A 23 19.95 3.69 -8.89
N ALA A 24 19.45 4.94 -8.87
CA ALA A 24 19.50 5.88 -9.97
C ALA A 24 19.50 7.31 -9.46
N ASP A 25 20.39 8.13 -9.95
CA ASP A 25 20.56 9.53 -9.58
C ASP A 25 20.43 10.45 -10.81
N GLY A 26 19.55 11.41 -10.69
CA GLY A 26 19.21 12.33 -11.77
C GLY A 26 18.18 11.78 -12.77
N PRO A 27 17.48 12.69 -13.49
CA PRO A 27 16.34 12.32 -14.35
C PRO A 27 16.69 11.32 -15.44
N GLU A 28 17.87 11.38 -16.03
CA GLU A 28 18.28 10.49 -17.12
C GLU A 28 18.55 9.07 -16.65
N GLU A 29 19.16 8.89 -15.46
CA GLU A 29 19.35 7.55 -14.91
C GLU A 29 18.04 6.96 -14.43
N VAL A 30 17.16 7.74 -13.83
CA VAL A 30 15.82 7.32 -13.45
C VAL A 30 15.03 6.88 -14.69
N ARG A 31 15.05 7.63 -15.79
CA ARG A 31 14.44 7.26 -17.07
C ARG A 31 14.97 5.92 -17.57
N LYS A 32 16.29 5.74 -17.53
CA LYS A 32 16.95 4.48 -17.90
C LYS A 32 16.49 3.33 -17.01
N ALA A 33 16.45 3.53 -15.70
CA ALA A 33 16.00 2.50 -14.74
C ALA A 33 14.54 2.10 -15.00
N VAL A 34 13.65 3.03 -15.31
CA VAL A 34 12.26 2.72 -15.72
C VAL A 34 12.23 1.81 -16.94
N ARG A 35 13.01 2.12 -18.00
CA ARG A 35 13.12 1.28 -19.21
C ARG A 35 13.66 -0.10 -18.90
N GLU A 36 14.62 -0.21 -17.99
CA GLU A 36 15.18 -1.49 -17.54
C GLU A 36 14.11 -2.35 -16.86
N GLN A 37 13.26 -1.78 -15.99
CA GLN A 37 12.17 -2.49 -15.36
C GLN A 37 11.10 -2.92 -16.38
N ILE A 38 10.70 -2.04 -17.29
CA ILE A 38 9.75 -2.36 -18.37
C ILE A 38 10.30 -3.49 -19.26
N LYS A 39 11.56 -3.41 -19.64
CA LYS A 39 12.24 -4.49 -20.41
C LYS A 39 12.23 -5.82 -19.65
N ALA A 40 12.36 -5.79 -18.33
CA ALA A 40 12.29 -6.99 -17.47
C ALA A 40 10.86 -7.52 -17.27
N GLY A 41 9.84 -6.85 -17.82
CA GLY A 41 8.44 -7.28 -17.76
C GLY A 41 7.63 -6.60 -16.63
N ALA A 42 8.12 -5.52 -16.04
CA ALA A 42 7.37 -4.77 -15.04
C ALA A 42 6.05 -4.26 -15.62
N MET A 43 4.97 -4.43 -14.85
CA MET A 43 3.62 -4.00 -15.21
C MET A 43 3.25 -2.65 -14.59
N LEU A 44 4.03 -2.18 -13.65
CA LEU A 44 3.99 -0.84 -13.04
C LEU A 44 5.41 -0.46 -12.62
N ILE A 45 5.63 0.79 -12.28
CA ILE A 45 6.91 1.28 -11.77
C ILE A 45 6.76 1.63 -10.30
N LYS A 46 7.75 1.25 -9.47
CA LYS A 46 7.82 1.59 -8.05
C LYS A 46 9.01 2.50 -7.79
N LEU A 47 8.76 3.67 -7.14
CA LEU A 47 9.80 4.59 -6.70
C LEU A 47 9.84 4.66 -5.17
N MET A 48 11.04 4.91 -4.64
CA MET A 48 11.27 5.19 -3.22
C MET A 48 11.59 6.67 -3.07
N CYS A 49 10.58 7.49 -2.74
CA CYS A 49 10.69 8.95 -2.78
C CYS A 49 11.01 9.58 -1.41
N SER A 50 11.03 8.77 -0.35
CA SER A 50 11.39 9.21 1.00
C SER A 50 12.14 8.13 1.76
N GLY A 51 12.74 8.51 2.88
CA GLY A 51 13.22 7.52 3.85
C GLY A 51 12.05 6.75 4.48
N GLY A 52 12.36 5.62 5.11
CA GLY A 52 11.40 4.73 5.73
C GLY A 52 11.87 4.18 7.08
N ALA A 53 11.09 3.25 7.64
CA ALA A 53 11.38 2.72 8.96
C ALA A 53 12.50 1.67 8.98
N TYR A 54 12.64 0.88 7.92
CA TYR A 54 13.45 -0.34 7.95
C TYR A 54 14.92 -0.17 7.54
N SER A 55 15.36 1.00 7.08
CA SER A 55 16.78 1.28 6.80
C SER A 55 17.41 2.04 7.96
N GLU A 56 18.51 1.53 8.50
CA GLU A 56 19.31 2.22 9.49
C GLU A 56 19.96 3.48 8.88
N GLY A 57 20.14 4.54 9.63
CA GLY A 57 20.84 5.74 9.16
C GLY A 57 20.00 6.71 8.33
N GLU A 58 18.80 6.35 7.84
CA GLU A 58 17.88 7.29 7.21
C GLU A 58 16.80 7.77 8.19
N THR A 59 16.18 8.91 7.89
CA THR A 59 15.03 9.43 8.64
C THR A 59 13.76 9.31 7.83
N ILE A 60 12.63 9.02 8.50
CA ILE A 60 11.29 8.99 7.88
C ILE A 60 10.85 10.35 7.32
N TYR A 61 11.55 11.42 7.63
CA TYR A 61 11.27 12.79 7.18
C TYR A 61 12.09 13.18 5.94
N ALA A 62 13.05 12.37 5.50
CA ALA A 62 13.88 12.68 4.34
C ALA A 62 13.09 12.55 3.03
N THR A 63 13.16 13.58 2.18
CA THR A 63 12.78 13.49 0.77
C THR A 63 14.00 13.00 0.01
N GLN A 64 13.87 11.94 -0.77
CA GLN A 64 15.00 11.28 -1.42
C GLN A 64 15.07 11.47 -2.93
N MET A 65 13.94 11.72 -3.59
CA MET A 65 13.91 12.01 -5.02
C MET A 65 13.44 13.44 -5.28
N SER A 66 14.04 14.09 -6.26
CA SER A 66 13.64 15.41 -6.74
C SER A 66 12.37 15.36 -7.60
N ALA A 67 11.72 16.49 -7.80
CA ALA A 67 10.55 16.61 -8.67
C ALA A 67 10.87 16.20 -10.13
N GLU A 68 12.06 16.53 -10.60
CA GLU A 68 12.53 16.23 -11.95
C GLU A 68 12.72 14.72 -12.15
N GLU A 69 13.29 14.03 -11.17
CA GLU A 69 13.47 12.59 -11.18
C GLU A 69 12.13 11.85 -11.20
N ILE A 70 11.20 12.22 -10.31
CA ILE A 70 9.87 11.60 -10.25
C ILE A 70 9.11 11.87 -11.55
N ARG A 71 9.16 13.12 -12.07
CA ARG A 71 8.50 13.46 -13.34
C ARG A 71 9.05 12.66 -14.50
N SER A 72 10.38 12.48 -14.58
CA SER A 72 10.99 11.68 -15.64
C SER A 72 10.53 10.22 -15.62
N ALA A 73 10.33 9.65 -14.42
CA ALA A 73 9.79 8.31 -14.25
C ALA A 73 8.32 8.23 -14.68
N VAL A 74 7.50 9.22 -14.31
CA VAL A 74 6.08 9.27 -14.67
C VAL A 74 5.91 9.40 -16.19
N GLU A 75 6.66 10.28 -16.84
CA GLU A 75 6.63 10.47 -18.30
C GLU A 75 7.02 9.19 -19.05
N GLU A 76 8.11 8.54 -18.64
CA GLU A 76 8.60 7.33 -19.28
C GLU A 76 7.65 6.14 -19.05
N ALA A 77 7.11 6.01 -17.85
CA ALA A 77 6.12 4.99 -17.53
C ALA A 77 4.82 5.19 -18.34
N ALA A 78 4.35 6.45 -18.46
CA ALA A 78 3.15 6.79 -19.23
C ALA A 78 3.32 6.47 -20.73
N ALA A 79 4.51 6.72 -21.31
CA ALA A 79 4.81 6.36 -22.70
C ALA A 79 4.72 4.86 -22.94
N ALA A 80 4.88 4.04 -21.90
CA ALA A 80 4.74 2.59 -21.95
C ALA A 80 3.39 2.09 -21.39
N GLU A 81 2.43 2.97 -21.11
CA GLU A 81 1.13 2.65 -20.50
C GLU A 81 1.27 1.96 -19.14
N ARG A 82 2.24 2.41 -18.32
CA ARG A 82 2.49 1.89 -16.98
C ARG A 82 2.14 2.93 -15.92
N ARG A 83 1.55 2.46 -14.83
CA ARG A 83 1.29 3.27 -13.65
C ARG A 83 2.55 3.41 -12.80
N VAL A 84 2.63 4.49 -12.02
CA VAL A 84 3.72 4.73 -11.07
C VAL A 84 3.16 4.72 -9.66
N ALA A 85 3.76 3.90 -8.80
CA ALA A 85 3.49 3.76 -7.38
C ALA A 85 4.71 4.26 -6.60
N VAL A 86 4.51 5.01 -5.51
CA VAL A 86 5.62 5.60 -4.76
C VAL A 86 5.53 5.32 -3.26
N HIS A 87 6.66 5.01 -2.63
CA HIS A 87 6.81 5.10 -1.18
C HIS A 87 7.07 6.56 -0.80
N ALA A 88 6.21 7.16 0.01
CA ALA A 88 6.42 8.50 0.54
C ALA A 88 5.73 8.67 1.91
N LEU A 89 6.50 9.09 2.92
CA LEU A 89 6.00 9.30 4.29
C LEU A 89 5.77 10.77 4.64
N PRO A 90 6.76 11.70 4.42
CA PRO A 90 6.64 13.07 4.89
C PRO A 90 5.85 13.94 3.90
N PRO A 91 5.21 15.03 4.39
CA PRO A 91 4.36 15.89 3.59
C PRO A 91 5.04 16.43 2.32
N LYS A 92 6.32 16.81 2.41
CA LYS A 92 7.07 17.34 1.26
C LYS A 92 7.24 16.27 0.15
N ALA A 93 7.62 15.04 0.51
CA ALA A 93 7.77 13.98 -0.47
C ALA A 93 6.42 13.61 -1.11
N ILE A 94 5.34 13.52 -0.30
CA ILE A 94 3.99 13.27 -0.79
C ILE A 94 3.57 14.35 -1.78
N GLN A 95 3.76 15.63 -1.44
CA GLN A 95 3.41 16.77 -2.31
C GLN A 95 4.14 16.69 -3.65
N THR A 96 5.46 16.50 -3.60
CA THR A 96 6.30 16.38 -4.81
C THR A 96 5.84 15.22 -5.70
N CYS A 97 5.51 14.07 -5.12
CA CYS A 97 5.00 12.92 -5.86
C CYS A 97 3.66 13.21 -6.55
N LEU A 98 2.71 13.80 -5.80
CA LEU A 98 1.39 14.13 -6.33
C LEU A 98 1.47 15.14 -7.48
N GLU A 99 2.25 16.18 -7.33
CA GLU A 99 2.48 17.20 -8.37
C GLU A 99 3.19 16.65 -9.61
N ALA A 100 4.01 15.61 -9.44
CA ALA A 100 4.64 14.91 -10.55
C ALA A 100 3.70 13.97 -11.31
N GLY A 101 2.49 13.70 -10.80
CA GLY A 101 1.47 12.90 -11.48
C GLY A 101 1.54 11.39 -11.21
N VAL A 102 2.02 10.98 -10.05
CA VAL A 102 2.00 9.56 -9.65
C VAL A 102 0.57 9.05 -9.47
N HIS A 103 0.36 7.74 -9.60
CA HIS A 103 -0.96 7.13 -9.52
C HIS A 103 -1.34 6.69 -8.11
N THR A 104 -0.37 6.18 -7.35
CA THR A 104 -0.56 5.78 -5.95
C THR A 104 0.58 6.27 -5.09
N VAL A 105 0.25 6.64 -3.86
CA VAL A 105 1.22 6.94 -2.81
C VAL A 105 1.01 5.94 -1.68
N GLU A 106 1.96 5.04 -1.52
CA GLU A 106 1.96 4.08 -0.45
C GLU A 106 2.38 4.75 0.86
N HIS A 107 1.75 4.34 1.91
CA HIS A 107 1.81 4.88 3.26
C HIS A 107 1.18 6.27 3.36
N ALA A 108 1.82 7.32 2.88
CA ALA A 108 1.40 8.73 3.04
C ALA A 108 1.08 9.08 4.52
N ALA A 109 1.86 8.52 5.46
CA ALA A 109 1.51 8.45 6.87
C ALA A 109 1.50 9.82 7.58
N LEU A 110 2.32 10.75 7.13
CA LEU A 110 2.50 12.06 7.74
C LEU A 110 1.86 13.19 6.91
N LEU A 111 0.88 12.87 6.05
CA LEU A 111 0.24 13.85 5.17
C LEU A 111 -0.40 15.01 5.96
N ASN A 112 -0.44 16.19 5.34
CA ASN A 112 -1.05 17.41 5.86
C ASN A 112 -2.26 17.85 5.02
N GLU A 113 -2.87 19.00 5.33
CA GLU A 113 -4.06 19.54 4.64
C GLU A 113 -3.79 19.81 3.16
N GLU A 114 -2.60 20.33 2.82
CA GLU A 114 -2.20 20.61 1.44
C GLU A 114 -2.14 19.31 0.64
N ASN A 115 -1.55 18.26 1.20
CA ASN A 115 -1.51 16.95 0.56
C ASN A 115 -2.91 16.38 0.33
N ILE A 116 -3.84 16.52 1.31
CA ILE A 116 -5.24 16.10 1.14
C ILE A 116 -5.88 16.84 -0.04
N ALA A 117 -5.69 18.16 -0.15
CA ALA A 117 -6.21 18.94 -1.25
C ALA A 117 -5.64 18.47 -2.59
N THR A 118 -4.32 18.21 -2.65
CA THR A 118 -3.64 17.77 -3.88
C THR A 118 -4.03 16.34 -4.28
N PHE A 119 -4.20 15.42 -3.34
CA PHE A 119 -4.77 14.09 -3.63
C PHE A 119 -6.12 14.20 -4.35
N LYS A 120 -7.00 15.08 -3.86
CA LYS A 120 -8.32 15.29 -4.47
C LYS A 120 -8.25 15.92 -5.86
N GLN A 121 -7.31 16.83 -6.08
CA GLN A 121 -7.11 17.49 -7.39
C GLN A 121 -6.54 16.52 -8.43
N THR A 122 -5.55 15.71 -8.04
CA THR A 122 -4.87 14.79 -8.95
C THR A 122 -5.65 13.49 -9.17
N GLY A 123 -6.52 13.12 -8.23
CA GLY A 123 -7.21 11.84 -8.25
C GLY A 123 -6.33 10.64 -7.91
N ALA A 124 -5.10 10.86 -7.48
CA ALA A 124 -4.20 9.81 -7.01
C ALA A 124 -4.80 9.04 -5.82
N PHE A 125 -4.34 7.81 -5.62
CA PHE A 125 -4.80 6.95 -4.53
C PHE A 125 -3.80 6.95 -3.37
N MET A 126 -4.29 7.06 -2.15
CA MET A 126 -3.55 6.72 -0.94
C MET A 126 -3.71 5.23 -0.65
N VAL A 127 -2.58 4.53 -0.42
CA VAL A 127 -2.55 3.11 -0.03
C VAL A 127 -1.87 3.02 1.34
N PRO A 128 -2.60 3.08 2.46
CA PRO A 128 -2.02 3.35 3.76
C PRO A 128 -1.09 2.28 4.30
N THR A 129 -1.38 0.99 4.08
CA THR A 129 -0.53 -0.10 4.61
C THR A 129 -0.22 0.05 6.12
N LEU A 130 -1.25 0.10 6.95
CA LEU A 130 -1.08 0.27 8.41
C LEU A 130 -0.33 -0.90 9.05
N SER A 131 -0.52 -2.11 8.48
CA SER A 131 -0.06 -3.37 9.07
C SER A 131 1.42 -3.39 9.42
N PRO A 132 2.39 -3.04 8.54
CA PRO A 132 3.81 -3.12 8.86
C PRO A 132 4.20 -2.19 10.01
N TYR A 133 3.75 -0.94 9.99
CA TYR A 133 4.08 0.01 11.06
C TYR A 133 3.44 -0.37 12.37
N TYR A 134 2.17 -0.80 12.35
CA TYR A 134 1.48 -1.23 13.55
C TYR A 134 2.13 -2.46 14.19
N VAL A 135 2.48 -3.47 13.38
CA VAL A 135 3.13 -4.70 13.85
C VAL A 135 4.52 -4.39 14.44
N MET A 136 5.34 -3.60 13.72
CA MET A 136 6.66 -3.20 14.21
C MET A 136 6.59 -2.36 15.49
N ALA A 137 5.68 -1.39 15.55
CA ALA A 137 5.52 -0.53 16.73
C ALA A 137 5.01 -1.28 17.95
N THR A 138 4.15 -2.30 17.76
CA THR A 138 3.44 -2.99 18.86
C THR A 138 4.18 -4.25 19.31
N TRP A 139 4.70 -5.04 18.39
CA TRP A 139 5.29 -6.38 18.67
C TRP A 139 6.70 -6.54 18.12
N GLY A 140 7.31 -5.49 17.61
CA GLY A 140 8.63 -5.56 16.99
C GLY A 140 9.69 -6.13 17.91
N ALA A 141 9.71 -5.73 19.20
CA ALA A 141 10.65 -6.24 20.19
C ALA A 141 10.56 -7.76 20.41
N GLU A 142 9.33 -8.32 20.33
CA GLU A 142 9.10 -9.76 20.49
C GLU A 142 9.44 -10.58 19.24
N THR A 143 9.57 -9.91 18.09
CA THR A 143 9.72 -10.55 16.77
C THR A 143 11.08 -10.28 16.13
N GLY A 144 12.02 -9.67 16.90
CA GLY A 144 13.39 -9.42 16.45
C GLY A 144 13.53 -8.26 15.46
N VAL A 145 12.58 -7.32 15.46
CA VAL A 145 12.72 -6.07 14.70
C VAL A 145 13.78 -5.20 15.36
N PRO A 146 14.72 -4.60 14.62
CA PRO A 146 15.72 -3.70 15.19
C PRO A 146 15.11 -2.50 15.91
N ASP A 147 15.73 -2.07 17.02
CA ASP A 147 15.21 -0.98 17.85
C ASP A 147 14.99 0.33 17.08
N TYR A 148 15.85 0.66 16.12
CA TYR A 148 15.69 1.84 15.28
C TYR A 148 14.41 1.77 14.43
N ALA A 149 14.06 0.59 13.91
CA ALA A 149 12.86 0.39 13.10
C ALA A 149 11.59 0.46 13.96
N ILE A 150 11.65 -0.08 15.18
CA ILE A 150 10.57 0.05 16.18
C ILE A 150 10.33 1.52 16.52
N ALA A 151 11.40 2.27 16.83
CA ALA A 151 11.31 3.68 17.18
C ALA A 151 10.71 4.52 16.04
N LYS A 152 11.16 4.32 14.81
CA LYS A 152 10.61 5.01 13.62
C LYS A 152 9.15 4.61 13.36
N SER A 153 8.81 3.34 13.53
CA SER A 153 7.43 2.86 13.34
C SER A 153 6.49 3.48 14.38
N LYS A 154 6.92 3.65 15.63
CA LYS A 154 6.15 4.38 16.64
C LYS A 154 5.91 5.83 16.23
N GLN A 155 6.93 6.53 15.74
CA GLN A 155 6.77 7.90 15.22
C GLN A 155 5.77 7.98 14.06
N VAL A 156 5.80 7.01 13.14
CA VAL A 156 4.80 6.92 12.07
C VAL A 156 3.41 6.72 12.65
N MET A 157 3.26 5.83 13.64
CA MET A 157 1.95 5.49 14.22
C MET A 157 1.36 6.58 15.11
N ASP A 158 2.13 7.56 15.61
CA ASP A 158 1.65 8.60 16.56
C ASP A 158 0.35 9.29 16.11
N ASN A 159 0.20 9.55 14.81
CA ASN A 159 -0.97 10.20 14.24
C ASN A 159 -1.59 9.45 13.06
N TYR A 160 -1.08 8.28 12.70
CA TYR A 160 -1.45 7.64 11.44
C TYR A 160 -2.93 7.30 11.34
N PHE A 161 -3.54 6.80 12.40
CA PHE A 161 -4.97 6.47 12.41
C PHE A 161 -5.84 7.71 12.19
N SER A 162 -5.53 8.81 12.87
CA SER A 162 -6.27 10.07 12.70
C SER A 162 -6.05 10.68 11.33
N THR A 163 -4.84 10.58 10.80
CA THR A 163 -4.47 11.03 9.45
C THR A 163 -5.26 10.28 8.38
N LEU A 164 -5.30 8.95 8.44
CA LEU A 164 -6.07 8.14 7.51
C LEU A 164 -7.57 8.44 7.60
N LYS A 165 -8.12 8.50 8.82
CA LYS A 165 -9.53 8.84 9.04
C LYS A 165 -9.89 10.18 8.40
N LYS A 166 -9.03 11.19 8.59
CA LYS A 166 -9.21 12.50 8.01
C LYS A 166 -9.15 12.50 6.48
N ALA A 167 -8.17 11.80 5.89
CA ALA A 167 -8.04 11.66 4.44
C ALA A 167 -9.30 11.06 3.82
N ILE A 168 -9.81 9.96 4.38
CA ILE A 168 -11.05 9.32 3.93
C ILE A 168 -12.25 10.26 4.06
N ALA A 169 -12.43 10.88 5.23
CA ALA A 169 -13.54 11.82 5.46
C ALA A 169 -13.49 13.04 4.54
N SER A 170 -12.30 13.43 4.07
CA SER A 170 -12.10 14.53 3.12
C SER A 170 -12.30 14.12 1.66
N GLY A 171 -12.57 12.85 1.37
CA GLY A 171 -12.82 12.32 0.03
C GLY A 171 -11.56 12.02 -0.78
N VAL A 172 -10.42 11.74 -0.13
CA VAL A 172 -9.24 11.19 -0.80
C VAL A 172 -9.56 9.79 -1.31
N ASN A 173 -9.18 9.48 -2.54
CA ASN A 173 -9.27 8.12 -3.06
C ASN A 173 -8.35 7.19 -2.27
N VAL A 174 -8.89 6.08 -1.78
CA VAL A 174 -8.12 5.11 -1.00
C VAL A 174 -8.22 3.70 -1.58
N ALA A 175 -7.16 2.95 -1.45
CA ALA A 175 -7.11 1.53 -1.76
C ALA A 175 -6.45 0.77 -0.61
N VAL A 176 -6.80 -0.49 -0.43
CA VAL A 176 -6.20 -1.32 0.63
C VAL A 176 -4.97 -2.02 0.09
N GLY A 177 -3.85 -1.85 0.79
CA GLY A 177 -2.60 -2.56 0.57
C GLY A 177 -2.02 -3.00 1.91
N THR A 178 -1.26 -4.08 1.93
CA THR A 178 -0.75 -4.68 3.17
C THR A 178 0.74 -4.48 3.38
N ASP A 179 1.50 -4.25 2.32
CA ASP A 179 2.96 -4.24 2.34
C ASP A 179 3.53 -5.50 3.04
N SER A 180 2.87 -6.65 2.80
CA SER A 180 3.25 -7.93 3.38
C SER A 180 4.41 -8.58 2.62
N GLY A 181 5.16 -9.44 3.31
CA GLY A 181 6.33 -10.14 2.80
C GLY A 181 7.53 -10.06 3.74
N SER A 182 7.44 -9.25 4.80
CA SER A 182 8.43 -9.24 5.87
C SER A 182 8.23 -10.43 6.83
N PRO A 183 9.26 -10.83 7.60
CA PRO A 183 9.14 -11.90 8.58
C PRO A 183 8.03 -11.68 9.62
N GLN A 184 7.76 -10.42 9.96
CA GLN A 184 6.73 -10.04 10.93
C GLN A 184 5.34 -9.95 10.31
N LEU A 185 5.25 -9.83 8.99
CA LEU A 185 4.03 -9.64 8.24
C LEU A 185 4.00 -10.57 7.02
N PRO A 186 3.81 -11.89 7.20
CA PRO A 186 3.77 -12.84 6.09
C PRO A 186 2.52 -12.65 5.24
N HIS A 187 2.55 -13.17 4.01
CA HIS A 187 1.33 -13.35 3.22
C HIS A 187 0.44 -14.43 3.88
N PRO A 188 -0.87 -14.35 3.83
CA PRO A 188 -1.81 -13.32 3.41
C PRO A 188 -2.33 -12.49 4.60
N THR A 189 -2.12 -11.20 4.61
CA THR A 189 -2.48 -10.29 5.72
C THR A 189 -3.59 -9.30 5.41
N LEU A 190 -4.21 -9.36 4.22
CA LEU A 190 -5.28 -8.45 3.85
C LEU A 190 -6.42 -8.36 4.88
N PRO A 191 -6.95 -9.47 5.45
CA PRO A 191 -7.96 -9.40 6.49
C PRO A 191 -7.52 -8.62 7.72
N TYR A 192 -6.23 -8.67 8.07
CA TYR A 192 -5.68 -7.95 9.19
C TYR A 192 -5.60 -6.43 8.92
N GLU A 193 -5.19 -6.03 7.72
CA GLU A 193 -5.22 -4.64 7.30
C GLU A 193 -6.64 -4.07 7.36
N VAL A 194 -7.64 -4.78 6.82
CA VAL A 194 -9.07 -4.42 6.90
C VAL A 194 -9.53 -4.30 8.35
N TRP A 195 -9.10 -5.23 9.21
CA TRP A 195 -9.41 -5.17 10.65
C TRP A 195 -8.84 -3.92 11.31
N LEU A 196 -7.59 -3.52 11.00
CA LEU A 196 -6.99 -2.28 11.50
C LEU A 196 -7.80 -1.06 11.09
N TRP A 197 -8.20 -0.97 9.82
CA TRP A 197 -9.03 0.16 9.35
C TRP A 197 -10.36 0.23 10.12
N ASN A 198 -11.03 -0.89 10.31
CA ASN A 198 -12.31 -0.92 11.02
C ASN A 198 -12.15 -0.72 12.53
N LYS A 199 -11.36 -1.56 13.19
CA LYS A 199 -11.31 -1.60 14.67
C LYS A 199 -10.39 -0.55 15.29
N LYS A 200 -9.33 -0.10 14.61
CA LYS A 200 -8.38 0.87 15.17
C LYS A 200 -8.61 2.29 14.61
N VAL A 201 -8.90 2.42 13.32
CA VAL A 201 -9.19 3.72 12.71
C VAL A 201 -10.66 4.11 12.86
N GLY A 202 -11.56 3.15 12.94
CA GLY A 202 -13.02 3.37 13.05
C GLY A 202 -13.66 3.71 11.72
N ILE A 203 -13.21 3.06 10.63
CA ILE A 203 -13.84 3.15 9.31
C ILE A 203 -14.95 2.10 9.21
N GLU A 204 -16.10 2.50 8.68
CA GLU A 204 -17.24 1.61 8.53
C GLU A 204 -16.91 0.41 7.61
N PRO A 205 -17.38 -0.82 7.93
CA PRO A 205 -17.06 -2.01 7.17
C PRO A 205 -17.30 -1.89 5.67
N LEU A 206 -18.40 -1.26 5.25
CA LEU A 206 -18.72 -1.06 3.84
C LEU A 206 -17.68 -0.19 3.13
N GLU A 207 -17.18 0.86 3.78
CA GLU A 207 -16.16 1.74 3.20
C GLU A 207 -14.83 1.02 3.05
N VAL A 208 -14.41 0.24 4.07
CA VAL A 208 -13.19 -0.56 3.98
C VAL A 208 -13.29 -1.61 2.88
N LEU A 209 -14.43 -2.31 2.76
CA LEU A 209 -14.65 -3.30 1.71
C LEU A 209 -14.68 -2.67 0.31
N ARG A 210 -15.24 -1.47 0.17
CA ARG A 210 -15.16 -0.72 -1.10
C ARG A 210 -13.73 -0.35 -1.45
N ALA A 211 -12.93 0.10 -0.49
CA ALA A 211 -11.50 0.39 -0.70
C ALA A 211 -10.73 -0.87 -1.10
N ALA A 212 -11.03 -2.03 -0.47
CA ALA A 212 -10.39 -3.32 -0.75
C ALA A 212 -10.82 -3.99 -2.08
N THR A 213 -11.89 -3.52 -2.70
CA THR A 213 -12.45 -4.07 -3.95
C THR A 213 -12.35 -3.06 -5.09
N ILE A 214 -13.41 -2.29 -5.33
CA ILE A 214 -13.46 -1.34 -6.45
C ILE A 214 -12.42 -0.20 -6.29
N GLY A 215 -12.10 0.23 -5.07
CA GLY A 215 -11.06 1.21 -4.80
C GLY A 215 -9.69 0.69 -5.25
N SER A 216 -9.35 -0.54 -4.86
CA SER A 216 -8.10 -1.19 -5.28
C SER A 216 -8.07 -1.47 -6.78
N ALA A 217 -9.21 -1.85 -7.38
CA ALA A 217 -9.29 -2.03 -8.83
C ALA A 217 -8.99 -0.72 -9.59
N ARG A 218 -9.55 0.42 -9.14
CA ARG A 218 -9.26 1.74 -9.69
C ARG A 218 -7.80 2.15 -9.52
N ALA A 219 -7.23 1.93 -8.34
CA ALA A 219 -5.82 2.19 -8.10
C ALA A 219 -4.91 1.42 -9.06
N LEU A 220 -5.32 0.21 -9.46
CA LEU A 220 -4.64 -0.63 -10.44
C LEU A 220 -4.99 -0.32 -11.91
N GLY A 221 -5.98 0.55 -12.18
CA GLY A 221 -6.52 0.80 -13.53
C GLY A 221 -7.25 -0.42 -14.11
N ARG A 222 -7.98 -1.15 -13.27
CA ARG A 222 -8.70 -2.38 -13.62
C ARG A 222 -10.17 -2.35 -13.22
N GLU A 223 -10.74 -1.15 -13.03
CA GLU A 223 -12.13 -0.94 -12.64
C GLU A 223 -13.15 -1.39 -13.68
N ASP A 224 -12.73 -1.60 -14.91
CA ASP A 224 -13.62 -1.99 -16.01
C ASP A 224 -13.87 -3.51 -16.05
N ASP A 225 -13.00 -4.30 -15.40
CA ASP A 225 -13.09 -5.78 -15.44
C ASP A 225 -13.04 -6.45 -14.06
N MET A 226 -12.77 -5.72 -12.97
CA MET A 226 -12.72 -6.28 -11.61
C MET A 226 -13.17 -5.29 -10.53
N GLY A 227 -13.32 -5.80 -9.30
CA GLY A 227 -13.70 -5.03 -8.11
C GLY A 227 -15.20 -4.95 -7.85
N LEU A 228 -16.05 -5.46 -8.77
CA LEU A 228 -17.51 -5.52 -8.63
C LEU A 228 -18.04 -6.89 -9.04
N LEU A 229 -19.16 -7.29 -8.44
CA LEU A 229 -19.98 -8.42 -8.89
C LEU A 229 -21.05 -7.89 -9.84
N LYS A 230 -20.76 -7.88 -11.14
CA LYS A 230 -21.68 -7.40 -12.17
C LYS A 230 -21.43 -8.12 -13.50
N PRO A 231 -22.45 -8.24 -14.40
CA PRO A 231 -22.26 -8.83 -15.71
C PRO A 231 -21.11 -8.17 -16.49
N GLY A 232 -20.27 -8.97 -17.14
CA GLY A 232 -19.10 -8.51 -17.89
C GLY A 232 -17.81 -8.41 -17.06
N TYR A 233 -17.92 -8.45 -15.72
CA TYR A 233 -16.74 -8.46 -14.83
C TYR A 233 -16.21 -9.88 -14.62
N ARG A 234 -14.94 -9.97 -14.26
CA ARG A 234 -14.32 -11.25 -13.90
C ARG A 234 -15.02 -11.84 -12.68
N ALA A 235 -15.33 -13.11 -12.75
CA ALA A 235 -15.95 -13.84 -11.64
C ALA A 235 -14.90 -14.22 -10.57
N ASP A 236 -14.21 -13.21 -10.02
CA ASP A 236 -13.28 -13.33 -8.89
C ASP A 236 -14.03 -12.90 -7.63
N PHE A 237 -14.42 -13.84 -6.78
CA PHE A 237 -15.19 -13.53 -5.57
C PHE A 237 -14.92 -14.51 -4.43
N VAL A 238 -15.28 -14.10 -3.23
CA VAL A 238 -15.13 -14.90 -2.01
C VAL A 238 -16.49 -15.04 -1.32
N LEU A 239 -16.80 -16.25 -0.87
CA LEU A 239 -17.99 -16.53 -0.06
C LEU A 239 -17.61 -16.62 1.40
N TYR A 240 -18.43 -16.05 2.25
CA TYR A 240 -18.31 -16.08 3.71
C TYR A 240 -19.60 -16.61 4.34
N LYS A 241 -19.51 -17.34 5.45
CA LYS A 241 -20.69 -17.80 6.21
C LYS A 241 -21.32 -16.67 7.02
N THR A 242 -20.49 -15.79 7.54
CA THR A 242 -20.90 -14.59 8.28
C THR A 242 -20.76 -13.36 7.40
N ASN A 243 -21.66 -12.41 7.53
CA ASN A 243 -21.64 -11.18 6.75
C ASN A 243 -20.46 -10.28 7.20
N PRO A 244 -19.48 -9.98 6.33
CA PRO A 244 -18.36 -9.10 6.67
C PRO A 244 -18.76 -7.65 7.01
N LEU A 245 -19.98 -7.23 6.67
CA LEU A 245 -20.52 -5.94 7.06
C LEU A 245 -20.90 -5.87 8.54
N ASP A 246 -21.26 -7.01 9.14
CA ASP A 246 -21.58 -7.11 10.57
C ASP A 246 -20.28 -7.27 11.40
N ASP A 247 -19.32 -8.04 10.89
CA ASP A 247 -18.01 -8.19 11.48
C ASP A 247 -16.92 -8.50 10.44
N VAL A 248 -15.97 -7.59 10.27
CA VAL A 248 -14.84 -7.75 9.35
C VAL A 248 -13.93 -8.94 9.68
N LEU A 249 -14.00 -9.50 10.88
CA LEU A 249 -13.28 -10.73 11.23
C LEU A 249 -13.71 -11.91 10.37
N ALA A 250 -14.91 -11.88 9.78
CA ALA A 250 -15.37 -12.88 8.82
C ALA A 250 -14.38 -13.09 7.66
N LEU A 251 -13.65 -12.03 7.27
CA LEU A 251 -12.67 -12.08 6.17
C LEU A 251 -11.52 -13.06 6.40
N HIS A 252 -11.24 -13.43 7.66
CA HIS A 252 -10.22 -14.42 7.99
C HIS A 252 -10.68 -15.87 7.69
N TYR A 253 -11.98 -16.08 7.47
CA TYR A 253 -12.59 -17.41 7.39
C TYR A 253 -13.45 -17.56 6.13
N PRO A 254 -12.85 -17.51 4.93
CA PRO A 254 -13.59 -17.69 3.69
C PRO A 254 -14.16 -19.12 3.61
N GLU A 255 -15.41 -19.26 3.18
CA GLU A 255 -16.01 -20.56 2.90
C GLU A 255 -15.55 -21.10 1.55
N ALA A 256 -15.45 -20.22 0.55
CA ALA A 256 -14.93 -20.56 -0.76
C ALA A 256 -14.34 -19.32 -1.46
N VAL A 257 -13.30 -19.56 -2.25
CA VAL A 257 -12.65 -18.55 -3.10
C VAL A 257 -12.79 -18.98 -4.55
N TYR A 258 -13.29 -18.09 -5.38
CA TYR A 258 -13.45 -18.29 -6.81
C TYR A 258 -12.54 -17.34 -7.60
N LYS A 259 -11.93 -17.86 -8.66
CA LYS A 259 -11.14 -17.11 -9.63
C LYS A 259 -11.62 -17.44 -11.04
N ALA A 260 -12.03 -16.43 -11.78
CA ALA A 260 -12.61 -16.58 -13.12
C ALA A 260 -13.77 -17.60 -13.15
N GLY A 261 -14.57 -17.65 -12.07
CA GLY A 261 -15.70 -18.57 -11.93
C GLY A 261 -15.33 -19.97 -11.43
N GLU A 262 -14.05 -20.30 -11.32
CA GLU A 262 -13.59 -21.61 -10.83
C GLU A 262 -13.25 -21.54 -9.33
N LYS A 263 -13.71 -22.54 -8.56
CA LYS A 263 -13.38 -22.64 -7.14
C LYS A 263 -11.92 -23.04 -6.95
N VAL A 264 -11.12 -22.15 -6.37
CA VAL A 264 -9.68 -22.33 -6.18
C VAL A 264 -9.27 -22.63 -4.75
N ALA A 265 -10.14 -22.36 -3.76
CA ALA A 265 -9.92 -22.69 -2.36
C ALA A 265 -11.24 -22.92 -1.63
N GLY A 266 -11.20 -23.76 -0.59
CA GLY A 266 -12.31 -24.06 0.30
C GLY A 266 -12.13 -23.49 1.70
N ALA A 267 -12.99 -23.93 2.65
CA ALA A 267 -12.99 -23.49 4.03
C ALA A 267 -11.68 -23.88 4.74
N SER A 268 -10.71 -23.00 4.70
CA SER A 268 -9.51 -23.06 5.55
C SER A 268 -9.24 -21.65 6.07
N ALA A 269 -8.87 -21.53 7.34
CA ALA A 269 -8.45 -20.24 7.89
C ALA A 269 -7.27 -19.71 7.07
N ILE A 270 -7.40 -18.50 6.52
CA ILE A 270 -6.35 -17.88 5.72
C ILE A 270 -5.14 -17.55 6.61
N TRP A 271 -5.34 -17.51 7.93
CA TRP A 271 -4.26 -17.22 8.87
C TRP A 271 -4.45 -17.87 10.24
N SER A 272 -3.35 -18.35 10.83
CA SER A 272 -3.34 -18.81 12.22
C SER A 272 -3.44 -17.60 13.17
N SER A 273 -4.38 -17.70 14.07
CA SER A 273 -4.89 -16.75 15.06
C SER A 273 -3.90 -16.08 16.02
N SER A 274 -2.58 -16.06 15.77
CA SER A 274 -1.61 -15.51 16.72
C SER A 274 -1.66 -13.99 16.87
N LEU A 275 -1.90 -13.24 15.79
CA LEU A 275 -1.96 -11.79 15.84
C LEU A 275 -3.34 -11.26 16.29
N THR A 276 -4.43 -11.92 15.92
CA THR A 276 -5.78 -11.54 16.37
C THR A 276 -6.02 -11.87 17.84
N LYS A 277 -5.42 -12.95 18.37
CA LYS A 277 -5.48 -13.27 19.81
C LYS A 277 -4.71 -12.28 20.68
N LYS A 278 -3.64 -11.66 20.17
CA LYS A 278 -2.88 -10.63 20.90
C LYS A 278 -3.59 -9.26 20.87
N GLY A 279 -4.30 -8.92 19.80
CA GLY A 279 -5.02 -7.64 19.67
C GLY A 279 -6.39 -7.56 20.35
N GLY A 280 -6.92 -8.67 20.83
CA GLY A 280 -8.22 -8.76 21.48
C GLY A 280 -8.22 -8.66 23.02
N ARG A 281 -7.07 -8.34 23.62
CA ARG A 281 -6.96 -8.10 25.07
C ARG A 281 -6.44 -6.68 25.33
N SER A 282 -7.28 -5.68 25.15
CA SER A 282 -7.22 -4.39 25.84
C SER A 282 -8.44 -3.56 25.45
#